data_c4e36ea386917807ad0e51d0993e63d7
#
_entry.id   c4e36ea386917807ad0e51d0993e63d7
#
_cell.length_a   1.000
_cell.length_b   1.000
_cell.length_c   1.000
_cell.angle_alpha   90.00
_cell.angle_beta   90.00
_cell.angle_gamma   90.00
#
_symmetry.space_group_name_H-M   'P 1'
#
loop_
_entity.id
_entity.type
_entity.pdbx_description
1 polymer ?
#
loop_
_entity_poly.entity_id
_entity_poly.type
_entity_poly.pdbx_seq_one_letter_code
_entity_poly.pdbx_strand_id
1 'polypeptide(L)'
;LRIAGLEKFSTVDFPGSLAAVLFAAGCNYRCFYCHNRHILGEPPLLPEAEVLAFLQKRAGLLDGVVFSGGEPTLQSDLPECVRRVRALGYKTKLDTNGSRPEVLRALIADGLLDYVAMDYKAPLEGYSPLCNANSAGVPESLALLRGSGVPYELRTTLVPQITEAKLRKMAAAVAADASWFLQLYRPQPGDEAQLRGLAPYTPGEIEALAETLRRVRPNVKAR
;
A
#
# COMPACT_ATOMS: atom_id res chain seq x y z
N LEU A 1 15.58 -9.98 -3.32
CA LEU A 1 14.60 -9.30 -2.45
C LEU A 1 14.61 -9.92 -1.05
N ARG A 2 14.66 -9.10 0.00
CA ARG A 2 14.55 -9.57 1.39
C ARG A 2 13.06 -9.83 1.70
N ILE A 3 12.64 -11.08 1.61
CA ILE A 3 11.25 -11.50 1.75
C ILE A 3 11.02 -12.00 3.18
N ALA A 4 10.19 -11.30 3.95
CA ALA A 4 9.84 -11.65 5.33
C ALA A 4 8.60 -12.55 5.44
N GLY A 5 7.82 -12.68 4.36
CA GLY A 5 6.62 -13.50 4.34
C GLY A 5 6.09 -13.74 2.94
N LEU A 6 5.33 -14.82 2.81
CA LEU A 6 4.64 -15.20 1.59
C LEU A 6 3.22 -15.64 1.94
N GLU A 7 2.22 -14.85 1.49
CA GLU A 7 0.86 -15.35 1.39
C GLU A 7 0.71 -16.07 0.04
N LYS A 8 0.42 -17.35 0.11
CA LYS A 8 0.43 -18.22 -1.08
C LYS A 8 -0.77 -18.02 -1.99
N PHE A 9 -1.83 -17.40 -1.48
CA PHE A 9 -3.10 -17.26 -2.14
C PHE A 9 -3.93 -16.14 -1.54
N SER A 10 -4.33 -15.17 -2.35
CA SER A 10 -5.23 -14.09 -1.97
C SER A 10 -6.20 -13.75 -3.11
N THR A 11 -7.46 -13.52 -2.76
CA THR A 11 -8.52 -13.05 -3.64
C THR A 11 -8.83 -11.55 -3.47
N VAL A 12 -8.15 -10.91 -2.51
CA VAL A 12 -8.46 -9.52 -2.11
C VAL A 12 -7.32 -8.53 -2.35
N ASP A 13 -6.08 -9.03 -2.42
CA ASP A 13 -4.91 -8.14 -2.50
C ASP A 13 -4.60 -7.64 -3.92
N PHE A 14 -5.14 -8.29 -4.94
CA PHE A 14 -5.01 -7.82 -6.33
C PHE A 14 -6.40 -7.76 -6.97
N PRO A 15 -6.95 -6.57 -7.29
CA PRO A 15 -8.31 -6.46 -7.83
C PRO A 15 -8.53 -7.32 -9.07
N GLY A 16 -9.53 -8.19 -9.01
CA GLY A 16 -9.91 -9.08 -10.13
C GLY A 16 -8.90 -10.17 -10.48
N SER A 17 -7.94 -10.46 -9.59
CA SER A 17 -6.91 -11.44 -9.83
C SER A 17 -6.67 -12.31 -8.61
N LEU A 18 -6.38 -13.58 -8.85
CA LEU A 18 -5.91 -14.53 -7.86
C LEU A 18 -4.40 -14.34 -7.70
N ALA A 19 -3.91 -13.97 -6.54
CA ALA A 19 -2.52 -13.55 -6.39
C ALA A 19 -1.81 -14.19 -5.20
N ALA A 20 -0.49 -14.33 -5.31
CA ALA A 20 0.38 -14.46 -4.16
C ALA A 20 0.83 -13.08 -3.67
N VAL A 21 1.13 -12.94 -2.36
CA VAL A 21 1.65 -11.69 -1.80
C VAL A 21 3.02 -11.93 -1.21
N LEU A 22 4.01 -11.19 -1.67
CA LEU A 22 5.37 -11.16 -1.14
C LEU A 22 5.50 -9.98 -0.17
N PHE A 23 5.85 -10.27 1.07
CA PHE A 23 6.05 -9.24 2.09
C PHE A 23 7.54 -8.91 2.21
N ALA A 24 7.94 -7.75 1.70
CA ALA A 24 9.30 -7.24 1.82
C ALA A 24 9.62 -6.84 3.27
N ALA A 25 10.81 -7.18 3.76
CA ALA A 25 11.28 -6.81 5.10
C ALA A 25 11.70 -5.34 5.16
N GLY A 26 11.41 -4.69 6.29
CA GLY A 26 11.82 -3.32 6.56
C GLY A 26 10.91 -2.26 5.95
N CYS A 27 10.87 -1.10 6.59
CA CYS A 27 10.12 0.07 6.15
C CYS A 27 10.81 1.33 6.66
N ASN A 28 10.75 2.42 5.90
CA ASN A 28 11.21 3.74 6.32
C ASN A 28 10.18 4.52 7.15
N TYR A 29 8.97 3.97 7.30
CA TYR A 29 7.92 4.51 8.16
C TYR A 29 7.76 3.67 9.42
N ARG A 30 7.28 4.30 10.50
CA ARG A 30 6.97 3.66 11.79
C ARG A 30 5.55 4.05 12.21
N CYS A 31 4.58 3.74 11.34
CA CYS A 31 3.17 4.01 11.62
C CYS A 31 2.75 3.27 12.88
N PHE A 32 2.15 3.97 13.86
CA PHE A 32 1.72 3.32 15.09
C PHE A 32 0.63 2.27 14.86
N TYR A 33 -0.13 2.39 13.79
CA TYR A 33 -1.19 1.47 13.37
C TYR A 33 -0.74 0.41 12.35
N CYS A 34 0.56 0.17 12.23
CA CYS A 34 1.08 -0.79 11.25
C CYS A 34 0.72 -2.22 11.64
N HIS A 35 0.03 -2.95 10.74
CA HIS A 35 -0.28 -4.36 10.94
C HIS A 35 0.94 -5.28 10.78
N ASN A 36 1.95 -4.82 10.05
CA ASN A 36 3.15 -5.58 9.72
C ASN A 36 4.35 -5.20 10.61
N ARG A 37 4.14 -4.83 11.88
CA ARG A 37 5.23 -4.38 12.78
C ARG A 37 6.34 -5.42 12.92
N HIS A 38 5.99 -6.70 12.89
CA HIS A 38 6.91 -7.81 13.05
C HIS A 38 7.94 -7.94 11.93
N ILE A 39 7.69 -7.35 10.76
CA ILE A 39 8.62 -7.37 9.63
C ILE A 39 9.40 -6.06 9.42
N LEU A 40 9.19 -5.05 10.29
CA LEU A 40 9.86 -3.74 10.12
C LEU A 40 11.32 -3.73 10.59
N GLY A 41 11.71 -4.65 11.46
CA GLY A 41 13.07 -4.80 11.96
C GLY A 41 13.88 -5.80 11.14
N GLU A 42 14.44 -6.78 11.82
CA GLU A 42 15.20 -7.90 11.23
C GLU A 42 14.43 -9.22 11.40
N PRO A 43 13.36 -9.42 10.63
CA PRO A 43 12.61 -10.67 10.69
C PRO A 43 13.41 -11.83 10.08
N PRO A 44 13.04 -13.08 10.39
CA PRO A 44 13.47 -14.21 9.60
C PRO A 44 13.10 -14.00 8.12
N LEU A 45 14.01 -14.34 7.21
CA LEU A 45 13.79 -14.19 5.78
C LEU A 45 13.54 -15.54 5.13
N LEU A 46 12.64 -15.55 4.15
CA LEU A 46 12.45 -16.67 3.25
C LEU A 46 13.54 -16.63 2.17
N PRO A 47 14.18 -17.77 1.83
CA PRO A 47 15.09 -17.83 0.71
C PRO A 47 14.36 -17.46 -0.59
N GLU A 48 14.87 -16.47 -1.31
CA GLU A 48 14.24 -16.00 -2.57
C GLU A 48 14.09 -17.14 -3.58
N ALA A 49 15.05 -18.07 -3.62
CA ALA A 49 14.99 -19.23 -4.50
C ALA A 49 13.76 -20.13 -4.21
N GLU A 50 13.40 -20.31 -2.94
CA GLU A 50 12.21 -21.10 -2.57
C GLU A 50 10.92 -20.39 -2.97
N VAL A 51 10.86 -19.07 -2.81
CA VAL A 51 9.70 -18.26 -3.22
C VAL A 51 9.53 -18.33 -4.75
N LEU A 52 10.60 -18.18 -5.51
CA LEU A 52 10.56 -18.30 -6.97
C LEU A 52 10.19 -19.71 -7.43
N ALA A 53 10.71 -20.74 -6.78
CA ALA A 53 10.33 -22.14 -7.07
C ALA A 53 8.84 -22.39 -6.79
N PHE A 54 8.28 -21.79 -5.72
CA PHE A 54 6.85 -21.82 -5.46
C PHE A 54 6.07 -21.13 -6.58
N LEU A 55 6.46 -19.91 -6.97
CA LEU A 55 5.79 -19.17 -8.04
C LEU A 55 5.87 -19.93 -9.36
N GLN A 56 7.02 -20.53 -9.69
CA GLN A 56 7.16 -21.34 -10.90
C GLN A 56 6.18 -22.52 -10.93
N LYS A 57 5.98 -23.21 -9.80
CA LYS A 57 5.00 -24.29 -9.67
C LYS A 57 3.55 -23.83 -9.76
N ARG A 58 3.29 -22.54 -9.53
CA ARG A 58 1.95 -21.94 -9.55
C ARG A 58 1.66 -21.13 -10.80
N ALA A 59 2.60 -21.04 -11.74
CA ALA A 59 2.39 -20.38 -13.02
C ALA A 59 1.20 -21.00 -13.75
N GLY A 60 0.28 -20.14 -14.23
CA GLY A 60 -0.98 -20.53 -14.84
C GLY A 60 -2.12 -20.94 -13.87
N LEU A 61 -1.83 -21.02 -12.54
CA LEU A 61 -2.83 -21.26 -11.50
C LEU A 61 -3.16 -19.98 -10.70
N LEU A 62 -2.23 -19.06 -10.62
CA LEU A 62 -2.41 -17.73 -10.07
C LEU A 62 -2.25 -16.70 -11.19
N ASP A 63 -2.99 -15.60 -11.11
CA ASP A 63 -2.96 -14.53 -12.12
C ASP A 63 -1.83 -13.53 -11.87
N GLY A 64 -1.48 -13.31 -10.60
CA GLY A 64 -0.56 -12.23 -10.25
C GLY A 64 0.23 -12.43 -8.97
N VAL A 65 1.18 -11.51 -8.79
CA VAL A 65 1.99 -11.39 -7.58
C VAL A 65 1.94 -9.94 -7.09
N VAL A 66 1.67 -9.77 -5.80
CA VAL A 66 1.69 -8.49 -5.11
C VAL A 66 3.01 -8.35 -4.35
N PHE A 67 3.73 -7.27 -4.61
CA PHE A 67 4.88 -6.85 -3.83
C PHE A 67 4.42 -5.88 -2.75
N SER A 68 4.41 -6.32 -1.50
CA SER A 68 3.86 -5.62 -0.33
C SER A 68 4.80 -5.75 0.87
N GLY A 69 4.31 -5.58 2.09
CA GLY A 69 5.03 -5.86 3.34
C GLY A 69 5.35 -4.65 4.17
N GLY A 70 6.64 -4.33 4.33
CA GLY A 70 7.13 -3.06 4.84
C GLY A 70 7.03 -1.99 3.77
N GLU A 71 8.16 -1.67 3.13
CA GLU A 71 8.17 -0.82 1.93
C GLU A 71 9.07 -1.46 0.86
N PRO A 72 8.49 -2.07 -0.18
CA PRO A 72 9.25 -2.78 -1.21
C PRO A 72 10.24 -1.88 -1.97
N THR A 73 9.88 -0.61 -2.19
CA THR A 73 10.72 0.34 -2.94
C THR A 73 12.03 0.72 -2.26
N LEU A 74 12.25 0.29 -1.02
CA LEU A 74 13.54 0.43 -0.34
C LEU A 74 14.59 -0.59 -0.80
N GLN A 75 14.15 -1.65 -1.48
CA GLN A 75 15.03 -2.74 -1.88
C GLN A 75 15.55 -2.50 -3.30
N SER A 76 16.86 -2.38 -3.44
CA SER A 76 17.51 -2.06 -4.72
C SER A 76 17.32 -3.11 -5.80
N ASP A 77 17.07 -4.35 -5.39
CA ASP A 77 16.84 -5.51 -6.28
C ASP A 77 15.35 -5.73 -6.60
N LEU A 78 14.44 -4.86 -6.13
CA LEU A 78 13.01 -4.96 -6.44
C LEU A 78 12.73 -5.02 -7.96
N PRO A 79 13.28 -4.13 -8.81
CA PRO A 79 12.99 -4.18 -10.24
C PRO A 79 13.38 -5.51 -10.89
N GLU A 80 14.49 -6.08 -10.48
CA GLU A 80 14.95 -7.37 -11.00
C GLU A 80 14.04 -8.51 -10.54
N CYS A 81 13.64 -8.52 -9.27
CA CYS A 81 12.70 -9.50 -8.75
C CYS A 81 11.35 -9.42 -9.49
N VAL A 82 10.84 -8.20 -9.76
CA VAL A 82 9.60 -8.00 -10.53
C VAL A 82 9.75 -8.54 -11.96
N ARG A 83 10.87 -8.27 -12.65
CA ARG A 83 11.13 -8.84 -14.01
C ARG A 83 11.12 -10.36 -14.01
N ARG A 84 11.75 -11.00 -13.02
CA ARG A 84 11.78 -12.46 -12.88
C ARG A 84 10.37 -13.03 -12.67
N VAL A 85 9.55 -12.39 -11.87
CA VAL A 85 8.15 -12.77 -11.65
C VAL A 85 7.33 -12.61 -12.93
N ARG A 86 7.49 -11.49 -13.66
CA ARG A 86 6.81 -11.27 -14.94
C ARG A 86 7.22 -12.29 -16.00
N ALA A 87 8.49 -12.71 -16.01
CA ALA A 87 8.98 -13.75 -16.92
C ALA A 87 8.30 -15.11 -16.70
N LEU A 88 7.70 -15.35 -15.53
CA LEU A 88 6.86 -16.52 -15.25
C LEU A 88 5.41 -16.37 -15.73
N GLY A 89 5.05 -15.23 -16.35
CA GLY A 89 3.71 -14.96 -16.88
C GLY A 89 2.75 -14.27 -15.92
N TYR A 90 3.21 -13.83 -14.74
CA TYR A 90 2.37 -13.15 -13.77
C TYR A 90 2.13 -11.67 -14.08
N LYS A 91 0.93 -11.19 -13.78
CA LYS A 91 0.69 -9.77 -13.53
C LYS A 91 1.37 -9.35 -12.22
N THR A 92 1.76 -8.10 -12.13
CA THR A 92 2.48 -7.58 -10.98
C THR A 92 1.79 -6.35 -10.39
N LYS A 93 1.63 -6.35 -9.07
CA LYS A 93 1.10 -5.25 -8.30
C LYS A 93 2.11 -4.78 -7.26
N LEU A 94 2.21 -3.48 -7.08
CA LEU A 94 3.01 -2.87 -6.03
C LEU A 94 2.10 -2.22 -4.98
N ASP A 95 2.30 -2.57 -3.72
CA ASP A 95 1.80 -1.83 -2.57
C ASP A 95 2.94 -0.97 -2.03
N THR A 96 2.75 0.35 -1.94
CA THR A 96 3.81 1.28 -1.53
C THR A 96 3.28 2.42 -0.67
N ASN A 97 4.12 2.95 0.20
CA ASN A 97 3.84 4.17 0.95
C ASN A 97 4.13 5.46 0.16
N GLY A 98 4.61 5.35 -1.07
CA GLY A 98 4.87 6.46 -1.98
C GLY A 98 6.07 7.35 -1.60
N SER A 99 6.95 6.89 -0.71
CA SER A 99 8.11 7.69 -0.26
C SER A 99 9.28 7.74 -1.23
N ARG A 100 9.28 6.86 -2.26
CA ARG A 100 10.38 6.69 -3.21
C ARG A 100 9.87 6.86 -4.65
N PRO A 101 9.51 8.10 -5.05
CA PRO A 101 8.95 8.37 -6.38
C PRO A 101 9.89 7.99 -7.51
N GLU A 102 11.20 8.07 -7.31
CA GLU A 102 12.21 7.68 -8.29
C GLU A 102 12.16 6.18 -8.63
N VAL A 103 11.93 5.32 -7.64
CA VAL A 103 11.78 3.87 -7.85
C VAL A 103 10.45 3.57 -8.54
N LEU A 104 9.37 4.22 -8.07
CA LEU A 104 8.04 4.08 -8.68
C LEU A 104 8.06 4.48 -10.16
N ARG A 105 8.72 5.60 -10.48
CA ARG A 105 8.90 6.08 -11.86
C ARG A 105 9.63 5.06 -12.73
N ALA A 106 10.73 4.49 -12.23
CA ALA A 106 11.50 3.49 -12.97
C ALA A 106 10.66 2.23 -13.25
N LEU A 107 9.93 1.71 -12.25
CA LEU A 107 9.08 0.54 -12.41
C LEU A 107 7.95 0.77 -13.43
N ILE A 108 7.35 1.97 -13.42
CA ILE A 108 6.32 2.37 -14.39
C ILE A 108 6.92 2.49 -15.79
N ALA A 109 8.04 3.20 -15.94
CA ALA A 109 8.70 3.41 -17.23
C ALA A 109 9.15 2.11 -17.90
N ASP A 110 9.60 1.15 -17.10
CA ASP A 110 10.00 -0.18 -17.57
C ASP A 110 8.79 -1.12 -17.84
N GLY A 111 7.55 -0.66 -17.66
CA GLY A 111 6.33 -1.47 -17.86
C GLY A 111 6.23 -2.66 -16.89
N LEU A 112 6.78 -2.52 -15.68
CA LEU A 112 6.88 -3.61 -14.72
C LEU A 112 5.66 -3.72 -13.79
N LEU A 113 4.68 -2.82 -13.87
CA LEU A 113 3.53 -2.80 -12.98
C LEU A 113 2.21 -2.84 -13.77
N ASP A 114 1.34 -3.76 -13.41
CA ASP A 114 -0.04 -3.83 -13.93
C ASP A 114 -1.03 -3.14 -12.99
N TYR A 115 -0.65 -2.90 -11.73
CA TYR A 115 -1.47 -2.18 -10.75
C TYR A 115 -0.59 -1.60 -9.62
N VAL A 116 -1.01 -0.46 -9.07
CA VAL A 116 -0.38 0.13 -7.88
C VAL A 116 -1.42 0.44 -6.82
N ALA A 117 -1.17 0.05 -5.58
CA ALA A 117 -1.91 0.53 -4.42
C ALA A 117 -0.98 1.40 -3.58
N MET A 118 -1.26 2.70 -3.52
CA MET A 118 -0.46 3.62 -2.75
C MET A 118 -1.17 4.03 -1.46
N ASP A 119 -0.47 3.89 -0.34
CA ASP A 119 -0.96 4.34 0.94
C ASP A 119 -0.80 5.86 1.09
N TYR A 120 -1.88 6.59 0.88
CA TYR A 120 -1.97 8.02 1.18
C TYR A 120 -2.46 8.20 2.61
N LYS A 121 -1.51 8.28 3.56
CA LYS A 121 -1.77 8.01 4.98
C LYS A 121 -2.39 9.19 5.74
N ALA A 122 -2.08 10.42 5.34
CA ALA A 122 -2.50 11.64 6.02
C ALA A 122 -2.32 12.86 5.11
N PRO A 123 -2.82 14.06 5.46
CA PRO A 123 -2.28 15.30 4.93
C PRO A 123 -0.78 15.37 5.19
N LEU A 124 -0.02 16.08 4.34
CA LEU A 124 1.46 16.03 4.35
C LEU A 124 2.07 16.32 5.74
N GLU A 125 1.51 17.28 6.46
CA GLU A 125 1.91 17.62 7.83
C GLU A 125 1.56 16.53 8.88
N GLY A 126 0.67 15.60 8.54
CA GLY A 126 0.25 14.51 9.42
C GLY A 126 1.18 13.29 9.40
N TYR A 127 2.12 13.23 8.47
CA TYR A 127 3.01 12.05 8.36
C TYR A 127 3.95 11.90 9.56
N SER A 128 4.55 12.99 10.04
CA SER A 128 5.44 12.95 11.20
C SER A 128 4.75 12.40 12.45
N PRO A 129 3.61 12.91 12.91
CA PRO A 129 2.97 12.42 14.12
C PRO A 129 2.32 11.04 13.98
N LEU A 130 1.94 10.60 12.79
CA LEU A 130 1.24 9.33 12.59
C LEU A 130 2.17 8.18 12.16
N CYS A 131 3.21 8.50 11.40
CA CYS A 131 4.06 7.51 10.75
C CYS A 131 5.53 7.64 11.15
N ASN A 132 5.87 8.61 12.01
CA ASN A 132 7.26 8.97 12.34
C ASN A 132 8.11 9.08 11.06
N ALA A 133 7.63 9.84 10.09
CA ALA A 133 8.20 9.92 8.75
C ALA A 133 7.97 11.31 8.14
N ASN A 134 8.75 11.64 7.11
CA ASN A 134 8.44 12.79 6.26
C ASN A 134 7.57 12.36 5.06
N SER A 135 6.91 13.33 4.45
CA SER A 135 6.03 13.13 3.29
C SER A 135 6.64 13.59 1.97
N ALA A 136 7.96 13.85 1.92
CA ALA A 136 8.59 14.56 0.79
C ALA A 136 8.34 13.91 -0.58
N GLY A 137 8.38 12.58 -0.68
CA GLY A 137 8.12 11.85 -1.93
C GLY A 137 6.65 11.69 -2.30
N VAL A 138 5.73 11.88 -1.34
CA VAL A 138 4.30 11.58 -1.53
C VAL A 138 3.64 12.42 -2.62
N PRO A 139 3.82 13.75 -2.68
CA PRO A 139 3.23 14.58 -3.74
C PRO A 139 3.67 14.16 -5.14
N GLU A 140 4.94 13.83 -5.30
CA GLU A 140 5.50 13.41 -6.57
C GLU A 140 4.96 12.02 -6.97
N SER A 141 4.88 11.08 -6.04
CA SER A 141 4.28 9.76 -6.29
C SER A 141 2.80 9.85 -6.69
N LEU A 142 2.02 10.74 -6.06
CA LEU A 142 0.63 11.01 -6.47
C LEU A 142 0.54 11.57 -7.88
N ALA A 143 1.45 12.50 -8.24
CA ALA A 143 1.49 13.08 -9.58
C ALA A 143 1.91 12.04 -10.64
N LEU A 144 2.88 11.20 -10.33
CA LEU A 144 3.31 10.09 -11.20
C LEU A 144 2.16 9.13 -11.49
N LEU A 145 1.45 8.66 -10.46
CA LEU A 145 0.34 7.72 -10.63
C LEU A 145 -0.76 8.31 -11.52
N ARG A 146 -1.11 9.58 -11.32
CA ARG A 146 -2.12 10.27 -12.14
C ARG A 146 -1.75 10.28 -13.63
N GLY A 147 -0.47 10.43 -13.97
CA GLY A 147 0.01 10.52 -15.36
C GLY A 147 0.50 9.21 -15.95
N SER A 148 0.52 8.11 -15.18
CA SER A 148 1.23 6.89 -15.57
C SER A 148 0.51 6.00 -16.58
N GLY A 149 -0.81 6.08 -16.67
CA GLY A 149 -1.63 5.11 -17.40
C GLY A 149 -1.74 3.74 -16.71
N VAL A 150 -1.01 3.49 -15.63
CA VAL A 150 -1.12 2.26 -14.83
C VAL A 150 -2.36 2.37 -13.92
N PRO A 151 -3.25 1.37 -13.90
CA PRO A 151 -4.36 1.34 -12.95
C PRO A 151 -3.85 1.43 -11.49
N TYR A 152 -4.48 2.27 -10.69
CA TYR A 152 -4.07 2.43 -9.29
C TYR A 152 -5.22 2.73 -8.35
N GLU A 153 -4.97 2.52 -7.07
CA GLU A 153 -5.81 2.95 -5.96
C GLU A 153 -4.99 3.69 -4.91
N LEU A 154 -5.65 4.59 -4.20
CA LEU A 154 -5.14 5.19 -2.98
C LEU A 154 -5.82 4.56 -1.78
N ARG A 155 -5.08 4.36 -0.69
CA ARG A 155 -5.60 3.78 0.55
C ARG A 155 -5.28 4.68 1.73
N THR A 156 -6.27 4.89 2.61
CA THR A 156 -6.09 5.62 3.86
C THR A 156 -6.69 4.81 4.99
N THR A 157 -5.86 4.33 5.90
CA THR A 157 -6.33 3.71 7.15
C THR A 157 -6.84 4.80 8.08
N LEU A 158 -8.13 4.74 8.42
CA LEU A 158 -8.80 5.75 9.24
C LEU A 158 -8.53 5.54 10.73
N VAL A 159 -7.40 6.05 11.20
CA VAL A 159 -7.18 6.23 12.63
C VAL A 159 -7.96 7.46 13.14
N PRO A 160 -8.33 7.54 14.43
CA PRO A 160 -9.16 8.64 14.97
C PRO A 160 -8.59 10.03 14.73
N GLN A 161 -7.26 10.15 14.57
CA GLN A 161 -6.58 11.41 14.27
C GLN A 161 -6.81 11.92 12.84
N ILE A 162 -7.34 11.08 11.94
CA ILE A 162 -7.71 11.46 10.57
C ILE A 162 -9.17 11.88 10.56
N THR A 163 -9.41 13.14 10.87
CA THR A 163 -10.76 13.74 10.91
C THR A 163 -11.32 14.01 9.51
N GLU A 164 -12.63 14.26 9.40
CA GLU A 164 -13.26 14.67 8.14
C GLU A 164 -12.56 15.90 7.51
N ALA A 165 -12.19 16.89 8.32
CA ALA A 165 -11.48 18.08 7.82
C ALA A 165 -10.13 17.71 7.17
N LYS A 166 -9.40 16.76 7.75
CA LYS A 166 -8.17 16.24 7.17
C LYS A 166 -8.43 15.45 5.87
N LEU A 167 -9.47 14.63 5.83
CA LEU A 167 -9.86 13.92 4.61
C LEU A 167 -10.25 14.88 3.49
N ARG A 168 -10.99 15.95 3.78
CA ARG A 168 -11.29 17.00 2.80
C ARG A 168 -10.03 17.68 2.26
N LYS A 169 -9.04 17.93 3.13
CA LYS A 169 -7.73 18.46 2.70
C LYS A 169 -7.00 17.47 1.79
N MET A 170 -6.99 16.19 2.15
CA MET A 170 -6.40 15.13 1.32
C MET A 170 -7.08 15.00 -0.04
N ALA A 171 -8.41 15.14 -0.08
CA ALA A 171 -9.19 15.06 -1.31
C ALA A 171 -8.73 16.05 -2.39
N ALA A 172 -8.15 17.19 -2.03
CA ALA A 172 -7.62 18.15 -2.99
C ALA A 172 -6.45 17.59 -3.83
N ALA A 173 -5.67 16.67 -3.28
CA ALA A 173 -4.53 16.02 -3.96
C ALA A 173 -4.91 14.74 -4.72
N VAL A 174 -6.09 14.17 -4.44
CA VAL A 174 -6.59 12.96 -5.10
C VAL A 174 -7.16 13.32 -6.48
N ALA A 175 -6.79 12.59 -7.53
CA ALA A 175 -7.40 12.77 -8.86
C ALA A 175 -8.88 12.41 -8.83
N ALA A 176 -9.69 13.07 -9.69
CA ALA A 176 -11.15 12.89 -9.68
C ALA A 176 -11.57 11.46 -10.05
N ASP A 177 -10.80 10.80 -10.89
CA ASP A 177 -11.00 9.44 -11.38
C ASP A 177 -10.32 8.35 -10.54
N ALA A 178 -9.44 8.74 -9.59
CA ALA A 178 -8.73 7.78 -8.76
C ALA A 178 -9.67 7.04 -7.79
N SER A 179 -9.55 5.74 -7.72
CA SER A 179 -10.15 4.96 -6.63
C SER A 179 -9.46 5.28 -5.31
N TRP A 180 -10.23 5.73 -4.32
CA TRP A 180 -9.68 6.03 -2.99
C TRP A 180 -10.43 5.25 -1.91
N PHE A 181 -9.70 4.34 -1.24
CA PHE A 181 -10.26 3.47 -0.21
C PHE A 181 -9.96 4.02 1.19
N LEU A 182 -11.02 4.26 1.94
CA LEU A 182 -10.98 4.52 3.37
C LEU A 182 -11.06 3.17 4.08
N GLN A 183 -9.97 2.76 4.75
CA GLN A 183 -9.84 1.45 5.36
C GLN A 183 -10.09 1.51 6.86
N LEU A 184 -10.84 0.53 7.37
CA LEU A 184 -11.07 0.39 8.80
C LEU A 184 -9.75 0.10 9.53
N TYR A 185 -9.43 0.96 10.48
CA TYR A 185 -8.35 0.71 11.43
C TYR A 185 -8.81 -0.32 12.47
N ARG A 186 -8.01 -1.36 12.64
CA ARG A 186 -8.21 -2.36 13.67
C ARG A 186 -7.11 -2.21 14.72
N PRO A 187 -7.44 -1.74 15.94
CA PRO A 187 -6.45 -1.57 17.00
C PRO A 187 -5.70 -2.86 17.32
N GLN A 188 -4.42 -2.71 17.62
CA GLN A 188 -3.58 -3.79 18.08
C GLN A 188 -3.09 -3.49 19.52
N PRO A 189 -2.73 -4.52 20.30
CA PRO A 189 -2.09 -4.30 21.59
C PRO A 189 -0.91 -3.34 21.49
N GLY A 190 -0.87 -2.32 22.36
CA GLY A 190 0.15 -1.28 22.35
C GLY A 190 -0.22 0.00 21.58
N ASP A 191 -1.39 0.06 20.95
CA ASP A 191 -1.84 1.26 20.24
C ASP A 191 -2.48 2.32 21.19
N GLU A 192 -2.81 1.94 22.41
CA GLU A 192 -3.60 2.74 23.36
C GLU A 192 -3.00 4.12 23.62
N ALA A 193 -1.67 4.17 23.79
CA ALA A 193 -0.96 5.43 24.04
C ALA A 193 -1.10 6.43 22.89
N GLN A 194 -1.11 5.93 21.63
CA GLN A 194 -1.23 6.74 20.43
C GLN A 194 -2.67 7.13 20.13
N LEU A 195 -3.63 6.32 20.56
CA LEU A 195 -5.06 6.64 20.46
C LEU A 195 -5.46 7.78 21.39
N ARG A 196 -4.75 8.01 22.51
CA ARG A 196 -5.00 9.10 23.45
C ARG A 196 -6.45 9.15 23.93
N GLY A 197 -7.07 8.02 24.19
CA GLY A 197 -8.46 7.89 24.60
C GLY A 197 -9.50 8.10 23.48
N LEU A 198 -9.09 8.33 22.25
CA LEU A 198 -10.01 8.41 21.11
C LEU A 198 -10.47 7.01 20.69
N ALA A 199 -11.78 6.87 20.48
CA ALA A 199 -12.32 5.61 19.94
C ALA A 199 -12.01 5.47 18.44
N PRO A 200 -11.66 4.28 17.96
CA PRO A 200 -11.59 3.98 16.52
C PRO A 200 -12.93 4.21 15.83
N TYR A 201 -12.89 4.59 14.57
CA TYR A 201 -14.08 4.68 13.74
C TYR A 201 -14.76 3.32 13.60
N THR A 202 -16.08 3.34 13.63
CA THR A 202 -16.92 2.19 13.27
C THR A 202 -17.06 2.06 11.74
N PRO A 203 -17.43 0.89 11.21
CA PRO A 203 -17.70 0.74 9.77
C PRO A 203 -18.75 1.74 9.25
N GLY A 204 -19.80 2.01 10.04
CA GLY A 204 -20.84 2.97 9.66
C GLY A 204 -20.34 4.42 9.57
N GLU A 205 -19.46 4.84 10.48
CA GLU A 205 -18.83 6.15 10.42
C GLU A 205 -17.90 6.30 9.23
N ILE A 206 -17.15 5.25 8.87
CA ILE A 206 -16.29 5.27 7.68
C ILE A 206 -17.13 5.39 6.41
N GLU A 207 -18.25 4.67 6.31
CA GLU A 207 -19.15 4.78 5.16
C GLU A 207 -19.77 6.19 5.06
N ALA A 208 -20.19 6.78 6.17
CA ALA A 208 -20.70 8.15 6.20
C ALA A 208 -19.65 9.20 5.75
N LEU A 209 -18.38 9.01 6.16
CA LEU A 209 -17.26 9.83 5.70
C LEU A 209 -17.01 9.64 4.20
N ALA A 210 -17.04 8.41 3.72
CA ALA A 210 -16.88 8.11 2.30
C ALA A 210 -17.99 8.77 1.48
N GLU A 211 -19.25 8.71 1.91
CA GLU A 211 -20.37 9.33 1.24
C GLU A 211 -20.23 10.86 1.19
N THR A 212 -19.79 11.47 2.28
CA THR A 212 -19.50 12.90 2.31
C THR A 212 -18.43 13.29 1.30
N LEU A 213 -17.38 12.48 1.17
CA LEU A 213 -16.29 12.73 0.22
C LEU A 213 -16.68 12.47 -1.22
N ARG A 214 -17.63 11.57 -1.51
CA ARG A 214 -18.11 11.29 -2.88
C ARG A 214 -18.66 12.53 -3.58
N ARG A 215 -19.12 13.53 -2.83
CA ARG A 215 -19.57 14.82 -3.38
C ARG A 215 -18.46 15.57 -4.14
N VAL A 216 -17.19 15.31 -3.80
CA VAL A 216 -16.02 15.96 -4.41
C VAL A 216 -15.07 14.97 -5.07
N ARG A 217 -15.15 13.69 -4.72
CA ARG A 217 -14.34 12.58 -5.27
C ARG A 217 -15.24 11.35 -5.42
N PRO A 218 -15.87 11.14 -6.58
CA PRO A 218 -16.93 10.14 -6.77
C PRO A 218 -16.49 8.70 -6.46
N ASN A 219 -15.22 8.38 -6.64
CA ASN A 219 -14.67 7.03 -6.51
C ASN A 219 -14.13 6.71 -5.09
N VAL A 220 -14.57 7.46 -4.07
CA VAL A 220 -14.26 7.13 -2.66
C VAL A 220 -15.12 5.95 -2.21
N LYS A 221 -14.48 4.98 -1.56
CA LYS A 221 -15.11 3.75 -1.04
C LYS A 221 -14.67 3.49 0.39
N ALA A 222 -15.58 2.97 1.23
CA ALA A 222 -15.25 2.37 2.52
C ALA A 222 -14.86 0.89 2.34
N ARG A 223 -13.91 0.42 3.18
CA ARG A 223 -13.43 -0.97 3.11
C ARG A 223 -13.05 -1.51 4.48
#